data_25647a67e333303092ed9518e541c6ba
#
_entry.id   25647a67e333303092ed9518e541c6ba
#
_cell.length_a   1.000
_cell.length_b   1.000
_cell.length_c   1.000
_cell.angle_alpha   90.00
_cell.angle_beta   90.00
_cell.angle_gamma   90.00
#
_symmetry.space_group_name_H-M   'P 1'
#
loop_
_entity.id
_entity.type
_entity.pdbx_description
1 polymer ?
#
loop_
_entity_poly.entity_id
_entity_poly.type
_entity_poly.pdbx_seq_one_letter_code
_entity_poly.pdbx_strand_id
1 'polypeptide(L)'
;MTIRYRYVDVVTEDGVILDLLTFRELKKTPAGAWVQGFYCGHDIGRKRFVLGGSGRRHCHQSKELAWESYKHRKRMQRTKAIDSLNKANFALEQINLISSPPPESVNLGKPDYWHNYIFD
;
A
#
# COMPACT_ATOMS: atom_id res chain seq x y z
N MET A 1 -7.50 -27.93 -5.82
CA MET A 1 -7.86 -26.52 -5.54
C MET A 1 -6.58 -25.73 -5.36
N THR A 2 -6.41 -24.66 -6.11
CA THR A 2 -5.22 -23.80 -6.00
C THR A 2 -5.55 -22.65 -5.07
N ILE A 3 -4.75 -22.51 -4.01
CA ILE A 3 -4.93 -21.45 -3.01
C ILE A 3 -3.82 -20.41 -3.19
N ARG A 4 -4.19 -19.13 -3.08
CA ARG A 4 -3.25 -18.00 -3.07
C ARG A 4 -3.34 -17.28 -1.73
N TYR A 5 -2.32 -16.50 -1.42
CA TYR A 5 -2.11 -15.95 -0.09
C TYR A 5 -1.85 -14.45 -0.14
N ARG A 6 -2.30 -13.75 0.90
CA ARG A 6 -2.00 -12.33 1.12
C ARG A 6 -1.91 -12.06 2.61
N TYR A 7 -0.84 -11.43 3.06
CA TYR A 7 -0.74 -10.92 4.42
C TYR A 7 -1.26 -9.49 4.49
N VAL A 8 -2.02 -9.21 5.54
CA VAL A 8 -2.51 -7.86 5.86
C VAL A 8 -2.40 -7.63 7.35
N ASP A 9 -2.33 -6.37 7.75
CA ASP A 9 -2.43 -6.00 9.16
C ASP A 9 -3.79 -5.38 9.42
N VAL A 10 -4.37 -5.75 10.57
CA VAL A 10 -5.69 -5.28 11.00
C VAL A 10 -5.54 -4.65 12.38
N VAL A 11 -5.96 -3.40 12.51
CA VAL A 11 -5.95 -2.69 13.79
C VAL A 11 -7.21 -3.05 14.56
N THR A 12 -7.03 -3.56 15.78
CA THR A 12 -8.12 -3.93 16.68
C THR A 12 -7.92 -3.28 18.04
N GLU A 13 -8.91 -3.38 18.91
CA GLU A 13 -8.79 -2.88 20.29
C GLU A 13 -7.64 -3.56 21.05
N ASP A 14 -7.32 -4.80 20.73
CA ASP A 14 -6.27 -5.57 21.40
C ASP A 14 -4.91 -5.42 20.75
N GLY A 15 -4.81 -4.65 19.68
CA GLY A 15 -3.54 -4.40 18.97
C GLY A 15 -3.64 -4.61 17.47
N VAL A 16 -2.47 -4.67 16.84
CA VAL A 16 -2.37 -4.91 15.40
C VAL A 16 -2.17 -6.40 15.15
N ILE A 17 -3.09 -6.98 14.40
CA ILE A 17 -3.05 -8.41 14.07
C ILE A 17 -2.53 -8.57 12.65
N LEU A 18 -1.49 -9.39 12.49
CA LEU A 18 -1.03 -9.82 11.18
C LEU A 18 -1.89 -10.99 10.73
N ASP A 19 -2.71 -10.76 9.72
CA ASP A 19 -3.69 -11.74 9.25
C ASP A 19 -3.25 -12.33 7.91
N LEU A 20 -3.46 -13.63 7.76
CA LEU A 20 -3.19 -14.34 6.51
C LEU A 20 -4.52 -14.62 5.81
N LEU A 21 -4.75 -13.91 4.71
CA LEU A 21 -5.92 -14.13 3.86
C LEU A 21 -5.61 -15.20 2.82
N THR A 22 -6.59 -16.04 2.57
CA THR A 22 -6.51 -17.07 1.54
C THR A 22 -7.54 -16.83 0.45
N PHE A 23 -7.16 -17.16 -0.78
CA PHE A 23 -7.99 -16.99 -1.97
C PHE A 23 -7.98 -18.27 -2.78
N ARG A 24 -9.14 -18.62 -3.32
CA ARG A 24 -9.28 -19.78 -4.21
C ARG A 24 -9.18 -19.30 -5.67
N GLU A 25 -8.35 -19.96 -6.45
CA GLU A 25 -8.26 -19.71 -7.88
C GLU A 25 -9.50 -20.30 -8.57
N LEU A 26 -10.25 -19.44 -9.28
CA LEU A 26 -11.48 -19.83 -9.96
C LEU A 26 -11.24 -20.24 -11.41
N LYS A 27 -10.45 -19.41 -12.13
CA LYS A 27 -10.18 -19.63 -13.55
C LYS A 27 -8.85 -19.01 -13.91
N LYS A 28 -8.01 -19.79 -14.56
CA LYS A 28 -6.72 -19.33 -15.08
C LYS A 28 -6.90 -18.87 -16.52
N THR A 29 -6.28 -17.74 -16.86
CA THR A 29 -6.26 -17.18 -18.21
C THR A 29 -4.80 -16.90 -18.62
N PRO A 30 -4.51 -16.66 -19.93
CA PRO A 30 -3.15 -16.30 -20.34
C PRO A 30 -2.62 -15.03 -19.67
N ALA A 31 -3.48 -14.08 -19.32
CA ALA A 31 -3.08 -12.82 -18.70
C ALA A 31 -2.97 -12.91 -17.18
N GLY A 32 -3.60 -13.89 -16.53
CA GLY A 32 -3.61 -14.03 -15.09
C GLY A 32 -4.64 -15.02 -14.59
N ALA A 33 -5.26 -14.75 -13.45
CA ALA A 33 -6.23 -15.65 -12.86
C ALA A 33 -7.33 -14.89 -12.13
N TRP A 34 -8.54 -15.42 -12.18
CA TRP A 34 -9.65 -14.98 -11.33
C TRP A 34 -9.58 -15.70 -10.00
N VAL A 35 -9.70 -14.96 -8.92
CA VAL A 35 -9.64 -15.48 -7.55
C VAL A 35 -10.79 -14.92 -6.72
N GLN A 36 -11.11 -15.63 -5.64
CA GLN A 36 -12.09 -15.18 -4.66
C GLN A 36 -11.62 -15.57 -3.28
N GLY A 37 -11.87 -14.73 -2.28
CA GLY A 37 -11.55 -15.04 -0.90
C GLY A 37 -12.14 -16.38 -0.48
N PHE A 38 -11.36 -17.13 0.31
CA PHE A 38 -11.75 -18.47 0.73
C PHE A 38 -11.40 -18.68 2.20
N TYR A 39 -12.41 -18.96 3.02
CA TYR A 39 -12.22 -19.13 4.45
C TYR A 39 -13.16 -20.18 4.99
N CYS A 40 -12.62 -21.11 5.79
CA CYS A 40 -13.38 -22.19 6.41
C CYS A 40 -14.25 -22.99 5.42
N GLY A 41 -13.74 -23.23 4.22
CA GLY A 41 -14.44 -24.00 3.19
C GLY A 41 -15.46 -23.20 2.38
N HIS A 42 -15.52 -21.89 2.56
CA HIS A 42 -16.50 -21.03 1.88
C HIS A 42 -15.81 -19.91 1.10
N ASP A 43 -16.36 -19.58 -0.08
CA ASP A 43 -15.96 -18.41 -0.83
C ASP A 43 -16.53 -17.14 -0.18
N ILE A 44 -15.71 -16.10 -0.05
CA ILE A 44 -16.09 -14.85 0.57
C ILE A 44 -15.64 -13.65 -0.30
N GLY A 45 -16.43 -12.58 -0.26
CA GLY A 45 -16.10 -11.33 -0.93
C GLY A 45 -16.27 -11.39 -2.44
N ARG A 46 -15.69 -10.40 -3.11
CA ARG A 46 -15.78 -10.26 -4.56
C ARG A 46 -14.75 -11.13 -5.28
N LYS A 47 -15.11 -11.53 -6.49
CA LYS A 47 -14.13 -12.10 -7.44
C LYS A 47 -13.19 -11.00 -7.89
N ARG A 48 -11.89 -11.30 -7.97
CA ARG A 48 -10.85 -10.38 -8.40
C ARG A 48 -10.00 -11.02 -9.48
N PHE A 49 -9.53 -10.19 -10.40
CA PHE A 49 -8.56 -10.63 -11.40
C PHE A 49 -7.16 -10.26 -10.93
N VAL A 50 -6.25 -11.24 -10.94
CA VAL A 50 -4.85 -11.07 -10.55
C VAL A 50 -3.98 -11.28 -11.78
N LEU A 51 -3.23 -10.24 -12.16
CA LEU A 51 -2.33 -10.31 -13.31
C LEU A 51 -1.19 -11.30 -13.04
N GLY A 52 -0.80 -12.01 -14.09
CA GLY A 52 0.39 -12.84 -14.07
C GLY A 52 1.66 -12.01 -14.27
N GLY A 53 2.82 -12.69 -14.26
CA GLY A 53 4.10 -12.04 -14.46
C GLY A 53 4.65 -11.37 -13.22
N SER A 54 5.58 -10.42 -13.40
CA SER A 54 6.17 -9.63 -12.31
C SER A 54 5.35 -8.36 -12.06
N GLY A 55 5.38 -7.84 -10.83
CA GLY A 55 4.71 -6.61 -10.44
C GLY A 55 3.77 -6.77 -9.27
N ARG A 56 2.94 -5.75 -9.05
CA ARG A 56 1.99 -5.74 -7.94
C ARG A 56 0.89 -6.75 -8.15
N ARG A 57 0.64 -7.57 -7.13
CA ARG A 57 -0.42 -8.57 -7.16
C ARG A 57 -1.22 -8.49 -5.87
N HIS A 58 -2.52 -8.74 -6.00
CA HIS A 58 -3.39 -8.78 -4.83
C HIS A 58 -3.08 -9.97 -3.93
N CYS A 59 -2.77 -11.13 -4.50
CA CYS A 59 -2.41 -12.34 -3.77
C CYS A 59 -1.35 -13.13 -4.51
N HIS A 60 -0.69 -14.05 -3.81
CA HIS A 60 0.49 -14.76 -4.30
C HIS A 60 0.33 -16.26 -4.20
N GLN A 61 1.10 -16.99 -5.02
CA GLN A 61 1.02 -18.45 -5.11
C GLN A 61 1.61 -19.17 -3.89
N SER A 62 2.43 -18.49 -3.10
CA SER A 62 3.02 -19.07 -1.90
C SER A 62 2.97 -18.08 -0.74
N LYS A 63 3.06 -18.60 0.48
CA LYS A 63 3.13 -17.77 1.69
C LYS A 63 4.41 -16.96 1.71
N GLU A 64 5.52 -17.51 1.20
CA GLU A 64 6.81 -16.84 1.12
C GLU A 64 6.74 -15.60 0.23
N LEU A 65 6.13 -15.72 -0.95
CA LEU A 65 5.93 -14.58 -1.86
C LEU A 65 4.97 -13.55 -1.25
N ALA A 66 3.90 -14.00 -0.60
CA ALA A 66 2.97 -13.11 0.09
C ALA A 66 3.65 -12.34 1.21
N TRP A 67 4.56 -12.99 1.95
CA TRP A 67 5.33 -12.38 3.03
C TRP A 67 6.28 -11.30 2.51
N GLU A 68 7.03 -11.60 1.45
CA GLU A 68 7.92 -10.60 0.82
C GLU A 68 7.12 -9.40 0.30
N SER A 69 5.96 -9.64 -0.30
CA SER A 69 5.07 -8.58 -0.77
C SER A 69 4.57 -7.71 0.38
N TYR A 70 4.18 -8.32 1.50
CA TYR A 70 3.74 -7.59 2.69
C TYR A 70 4.86 -6.70 3.23
N LYS A 71 6.07 -7.24 3.37
CA LYS A 71 7.22 -6.45 3.84
C LYS A 71 7.51 -5.27 2.93
N HIS A 72 7.47 -5.49 1.62
CA HIS A 72 7.66 -4.42 0.65
C HIS A 72 6.60 -3.33 0.79
N ARG A 73 5.32 -3.71 0.90
CA ARG A 73 4.23 -2.74 1.09
C ARG A 73 4.41 -1.91 2.36
N LYS A 74 4.88 -2.52 3.45
CA LYS A 74 5.12 -1.80 4.71
C LYS A 74 6.28 -0.81 4.58
N ARG A 75 7.36 -1.21 3.89
CA ARG A 75 8.49 -0.29 3.63
C ARG A 75 8.06 0.90 2.79
N MET A 76 7.26 0.66 1.75
CA MET A 76 6.74 1.73 0.90
C MET A 76 5.78 2.65 1.65
N GLN A 77 4.92 2.09 2.49
CA GLN A 77 4.01 2.87 3.35
C GLN A 77 4.80 3.78 4.28
N ARG A 78 5.86 3.26 4.92
CA ARG A 78 6.73 4.05 5.80
C ARG A 78 7.38 5.21 5.04
N THR A 79 7.94 4.93 3.87
CA THR A 79 8.59 5.96 3.05
C THR A 79 7.60 7.06 2.67
N LYS A 80 6.40 6.70 2.25
CA LYS A 80 5.36 7.67 1.89
C LYS A 80 4.89 8.47 3.10
N ALA A 81 4.78 7.84 4.26
CA ALA A 81 4.36 8.50 5.50
C ALA A 81 5.41 9.53 5.95
N ILE A 82 6.70 9.18 5.89
CA ILE A 82 7.80 10.09 6.21
C ILE A 82 7.81 11.27 5.24
N ASP A 83 7.64 11.02 3.95
CA ASP A 83 7.58 12.06 2.93
C ASP A 83 6.41 13.02 3.21
N SER A 84 5.22 12.48 3.48
CA SER A 84 4.04 13.29 3.80
C SER A 84 4.25 14.12 5.07
N LEU A 85 4.87 13.54 6.10
CA LEU A 85 5.17 14.26 7.33
C LEU A 85 6.16 15.40 7.08
N ASN A 86 7.21 15.15 6.31
CA ASN A 86 8.21 16.17 5.98
C ASN A 86 7.59 17.33 5.20
N LYS A 87 6.72 17.04 4.24
CA LYS A 87 6.00 18.07 3.48
C LYS A 87 5.11 18.92 4.39
N ALA A 88 4.35 18.27 5.27
CA ALA A 88 3.45 18.98 6.19
C ALA A 88 4.25 19.86 7.16
N ASN A 89 5.33 19.35 7.73
CA ASN A 89 6.16 20.10 8.67
C ASN A 89 6.80 21.30 8.00
N PHE A 90 7.32 21.13 6.78
CA PHE A 90 7.90 22.25 6.03
C PHE A 90 6.87 23.34 5.78
N ALA A 91 5.68 22.96 5.29
CA ALA A 91 4.61 23.93 5.03
C ALA A 91 4.21 24.67 6.30
N LEU A 92 4.02 23.96 7.42
CA LEU A 92 3.64 24.56 8.70
C LEU A 92 4.72 25.54 9.20
N GLU A 93 6.00 25.20 9.08
CA GLU A 93 7.10 26.08 9.44
C GLU A 93 7.07 27.37 8.63
N GLN A 94 6.84 27.26 7.31
CA GLN A 94 6.84 28.43 6.43
C GLN A 94 5.60 29.32 6.64
N ILE A 95 4.40 28.74 6.80
CA ILE A 95 3.19 29.54 7.01
C ILE A 95 3.17 30.26 8.37
N ASN A 96 3.92 29.75 9.37
CA ASN A 96 4.06 30.47 10.64
C ASN A 96 4.77 31.80 10.50
N LEU A 97 5.50 32.00 9.39
CA LEU A 97 6.17 33.28 9.07
C LEU A 97 5.26 34.23 8.31
N ILE A 98 4.09 33.77 7.90
CA ILE A 98 3.12 34.55 7.13
C ILE A 98 2.00 34.99 8.06
N SER A 99 1.81 36.32 8.20
CA SER A 99 0.88 36.89 9.18
C SER A 99 -0.57 36.99 8.68
N SER A 100 -0.79 36.86 7.37
CA SER A 100 -2.12 36.97 6.77
C SER A 100 -2.18 36.12 5.49
N PRO A 101 -3.39 35.77 4.99
CA PRO A 101 -3.49 34.99 3.75
C PRO A 101 -2.80 35.73 2.62
N PRO A 102 -1.89 35.07 1.86
CA PRO A 102 -1.22 35.70 0.73
C PRO A 102 -2.23 35.96 -0.39
N PRO A 103 -2.18 37.14 -1.05
CA PRO A 103 -3.12 37.48 -2.12
C PRO A 103 -2.89 36.72 -3.42
N GLU A 104 -1.72 36.13 -3.58
CA GLU A 104 -1.33 35.36 -4.77
C GLU A 104 -0.57 34.10 -4.36
N SER A 105 -0.31 33.23 -5.33
CA SER A 105 0.53 32.05 -5.10
C SER A 105 1.92 32.46 -4.64
N VAL A 106 2.44 31.75 -3.66
CA VAL A 106 3.74 32.03 -3.04
C VAL A 106 4.60 30.77 -3.10
N ASN A 107 5.86 30.94 -3.48
CA ASN A 107 6.85 29.87 -3.37
C ASN A 107 7.40 29.86 -1.93
N LEU A 108 7.16 28.78 -1.20
CA LEU A 108 7.60 28.65 0.20
C LEU A 108 9.09 28.32 0.33
N GLY A 109 9.77 28.06 -0.78
CA GLY A 109 11.20 27.74 -0.78
C GLY A 109 11.49 26.26 -0.96
N LYS A 110 12.77 25.91 -0.90
CA LYS A 110 13.24 24.54 -1.03
C LYS A 110 13.55 23.95 0.35
N PRO A 111 12.91 22.82 0.74
CA PRO A 111 13.23 22.18 1.99
C PRO A 111 14.58 21.45 1.95
N ASP A 112 15.16 21.18 3.12
CA ASP A 112 16.45 20.51 3.23
C ASP A 112 16.44 19.09 2.67
N TYR A 113 15.28 18.41 2.69
CA TYR A 113 15.12 17.06 2.17
C TYR A 113 14.74 17.02 0.68
N TRP A 114 14.83 18.16 -0.03
CA TRP A 114 14.44 18.31 -1.43
C TRP A 114 15.07 17.26 -2.35
N HIS A 115 16.31 16.90 -2.09
CA HIS A 115 17.04 15.90 -2.88
C HIS A 115 16.45 14.50 -2.79
N ASN A 116 15.57 14.23 -1.81
CA ASN A 116 14.90 12.94 -1.67
C ASN A 116 13.69 12.80 -2.59
N TYR A 117 13.23 13.88 -3.22
CA TYR A 117 12.11 13.83 -4.15
C TYR A 117 12.57 13.39 -5.53
N ILE A 118 11.68 12.60 -6.15
CA ILE A 118 11.81 12.23 -7.56
C ILE A 118 10.80 13.07 -8.33
N PHE A 119 11.29 13.84 -9.29
CA PHE A 119 10.46 14.69 -10.14
C PHE A 119 10.37 14.05 -11.51
N ASP A 120 9.15 13.81 -11.95
CA ASP A 120 8.86 13.28 -13.29
C ASP A 120 8.61 14.42 -14.27
#